data_4d616be3f83239f2ff8196ee60288592
#
_entry.id   4d616be3f83239f2ff8196ee60288592
#
_cell.length_a   1.000
_cell.length_b   1.000
_cell.length_c   1.000
_cell.angle_alpha   90.00
_cell.angle_beta   90.00
_cell.angle_gamma   90.00
#
_symmetry.space_group_name_H-M   'P 1'
#
loop_
_entity.id
_entity.type
_entity.pdbx_description
1 polymer ?
#
loop_
_entity_poly.entity_id
_entity_poly.type
_entity_poly.pdbx_seq_one_letter_code
_entity_poly.pdbx_strand_id
1 'polypeptide(L)'
;DERHDRRISETLEVRGAQLRFEGKSQRKPLDLLKALIALGGRDVPAHVLIELLWPEPLEDGGQKALEITVHRLRRLLLSDDAVRVTDRRVTLDATLAWVDAWTLERMLAALVGTGGAPEPAIEGLEAAAARMFELYGGEFLAGEPEAPWLIPIRNRIAGRFQRIVLRLGAHW
;
A
#
# COMPACT_ATOMS: atom_id res chain seq x y z
N ASP A 1 36.61 -0.21 -2.69
CA ASP A 1 35.43 -1.03 -2.45
C ASP A 1 34.29 -0.14 -1.96
N GLU A 2 33.82 0.72 -2.87
CA GLU A 2 32.72 1.65 -2.64
C GLU A 2 31.40 0.89 -2.75
N ARG A 3 30.90 0.43 -1.61
CA ARG A 3 29.52 -0.02 -1.52
C ARG A 3 28.62 1.21 -1.69
N HIS A 4 28.02 1.31 -2.84
CA HIS A 4 26.96 2.24 -3.15
C HIS A 4 25.86 2.08 -2.09
N ASP A 5 25.88 2.97 -1.11
CA ASP A 5 24.76 3.22 -0.21
C ASP A 5 23.65 3.88 -1.07
N ARG A 6 22.87 3.04 -1.75
CA ARG A 6 21.64 3.49 -2.42
C ARG A 6 20.69 3.94 -1.33
N ARG A 7 20.73 5.22 -1.03
CA ARG A 7 19.68 5.89 -0.25
C ARG A 7 18.40 5.80 -1.06
N ILE A 8 17.56 4.85 -0.69
CA ILE A 8 16.19 4.79 -1.21
C ILE A 8 15.47 5.96 -0.55
N SER A 9 15.35 7.05 -1.27
CA SER A 9 14.53 8.19 -0.89
C SER A 9 13.09 7.82 -1.23
N GLU A 10 12.33 7.37 -0.24
CA GLU A 10 10.90 7.17 -0.39
C GLU A 10 10.20 8.51 -0.19
N THR A 11 9.36 8.88 -1.14
CA THR A 11 8.55 10.09 -1.06
C THR A 11 7.09 9.70 -0.84
N LEU A 12 6.50 10.19 0.24
CA LEU A 12 5.08 10.05 0.55
C LEU A 12 4.45 11.43 0.55
N GLU A 13 3.32 11.60 -0.12
CA GLU A 13 2.57 12.84 -0.07
C GLU A 13 1.43 12.74 0.96
N VAL A 14 1.44 13.62 1.95
CA VAL A 14 0.38 13.77 2.95
C VAL A 14 -0.11 15.20 2.95
N ARG A 15 -1.39 15.42 2.64
CA ARG A 15 -2.03 16.75 2.56
C ARG A 15 -1.25 17.75 1.68
N GLY A 16 -0.70 17.28 0.55
CA GLY A 16 0.10 18.12 -0.35
C GLY A 16 1.53 18.38 0.11
N ALA A 17 1.96 17.83 1.24
CA ALA A 17 3.34 17.88 1.70
C ALA A 17 4.07 16.60 1.27
N GLN A 18 5.19 16.77 0.57
CA GLN A 18 6.08 15.65 0.26
C GLN A 18 6.98 15.38 1.47
N LEU A 19 6.84 14.20 2.05
CA LEU A 19 7.68 13.73 3.13
C LEU A 19 8.78 12.85 2.56
N ARG A 20 10.03 13.22 2.81
CA ARG A 20 11.20 12.39 2.51
C ARG A 20 11.64 11.67 3.76
N PHE A 21 11.87 10.38 3.64
CA PHE A 21 12.26 9.53 4.74
C PHE A 21 13.74 9.15 4.61
N GLU A 22 14.53 9.56 5.58
CA GLU A 22 15.96 9.24 5.65
C GLU A 22 16.31 8.73 7.05
N GLY A 23 16.84 7.51 7.13
CA GLY A 23 17.45 6.98 8.34
C GLY A 23 16.84 5.70 8.93
N LYS A 24 17.69 4.94 9.65
CA LYS A 24 17.36 3.63 10.25
C LYS A 24 16.24 3.69 11.31
N SER A 25 16.07 4.81 12.01
CA SER A 25 15.05 4.97 13.06
C SER A 25 13.61 5.05 12.52
N GLN A 26 13.45 5.34 11.23
CA GLN A 26 12.15 5.49 10.56
C GLN A 26 11.69 4.21 9.86
N ARG A 27 12.56 3.18 9.78
CA ARG A 27 12.29 1.95 9.02
C ARG A 27 11.04 1.24 9.51
N LYS A 28 10.90 0.96 10.80
CA LYS A 28 9.73 0.24 11.33
C LYS A 28 8.40 0.99 11.15
N PRO A 29 8.30 2.31 11.39
CA PRO A 29 7.11 3.06 11.04
C PRO A 29 6.77 3.02 9.54
N LEU A 30 7.76 3.05 8.65
CA LEU A 30 7.53 2.91 7.21
C LEU A 30 7.10 1.49 6.83
N ASP A 31 7.71 0.46 7.40
CA ASP A 31 7.29 -0.92 7.22
C ASP A 31 5.82 -1.11 7.67
N LEU A 32 5.41 -0.48 8.79
CA LEU A 32 4.03 -0.47 9.23
C LEU A 32 3.09 0.20 8.21
N LEU A 33 3.49 1.36 7.68
CA LEU A 33 2.70 2.05 6.66
C LEU A 33 2.53 1.20 5.41
N LYS A 34 3.61 0.61 4.91
CA LYS A 34 3.61 -0.29 3.74
C LYS A 34 2.71 -1.51 3.97
N ALA A 35 2.82 -2.14 5.13
CA ALA A 35 1.97 -3.26 5.51
C ALA A 35 0.49 -2.87 5.59
N LEU A 36 0.17 -1.71 6.19
CA LEU A 36 -1.20 -1.19 6.22
C LEU A 36 -1.74 -0.95 4.81
N ILE A 37 -0.96 -0.34 3.92
CA ILE A 37 -1.35 -0.12 2.52
C ILE A 37 -1.60 -1.46 1.83
N ALA A 38 -0.70 -2.42 1.97
CA ALA A 38 -0.81 -3.74 1.36
C ALA A 38 -2.04 -4.53 1.82
N LEU A 39 -2.42 -4.38 3.08
CA LEU A 39 -3.58 -5.02 3.71
C LEU A 39 -4.89 -4.24 3.54
N GLY A 40 -4.88 -3.16 2.74
CA GLY A 40 -6.08 -2.37 2.43
C GLY A 40 -6.39 -1.25 3.43
N GLY A 41 -5.58 -1.07 4.45
CA GLY A 41 -5.57 0.08 5.37
C GLY A 41 -6.74 0.19 6.34
N ARG A 42 -7.75 -0.67 6.25
CA ARG A 42 -8.94 -0.59 7.11
C ARG A 42 -9.06 -1.81 8.02
N ASP A 43 -9.27 -1.55 9.31
CA ASP A 43 -9.55 -2.56 10.33
C ASP A 43 -8.55 -3.75 10.33
N VAL A 44 -7.27 -3.46 10.08
CA VAL A 44 -6.21 -4.46 10.04
C VAL A 44 -5.94 -4.97 11.45
N PRO A 45 -6.05 -6.29 11.72
CA PRO A 45 -5.83 -6.83 13.04
C PRO A 45 -4.40 -6.58 13.53
N ALA A 46 -4.25 -6.12 14.77
CA ALA A 46 -2.94 -5.80 15.36
C ALA A 46 -1.99 -7.00 15.38
N HIS A 47 -2.50 -8.22 15.66
CA HIS A 47 -1.66 -9.42 15.67
C HIS A 47 -1.04 -9.71 14.30
N VAL A 48 -1.79 -9.51 13.21
CA VAL A 48 -1.26 -9.66 11.83
C VAL A 48 -0.10 -8.70 11.59
N LEU A 49 -0.24 -7.44 11.99
CA LEU A 49 0.83 -6.45 11.84
C LEU A 49 2.04 -6.79 12.71
N ILE A 50 1.82 -7.31 13.92
CA ILE A 50 2.91 -7.72 14.81
C ILE A 50 3.69 -8.88 14.19
N GLU A 51 3.01 -9.93 13.72
CA GLU A 51 3.64 -11.08 13.07
C GLU A 51 4.43 -10.67 11.81
N LEU A 52 3.90 -9.75 11.01
CA LEU A 52 4.58 -9.26 9.80
C LEU A 52 5.80 -8.41 10.11
N LEU A 53 5.73 -7.53 11.10
CA LEU A 53 6.80 -6.59 11.41
C LEU A 53 7.87 -7.17 12.32
N TRP A 54 7.52 -8.12 13.14
CA TRP A 54 8.41 -8.79 14.08
C TRP A 54 8.22 -10.31 14.00
N PRO A 55 8.80 -10.97 12.98
CA PRO A 55 8.67 -12.41 12.80
C PRO A 55 9.33 -13.22 13.93
N GLU A 56 10.29 -12.64 14.62
CA GLU A 56 10.86 -13.23 15.84
C GLU A 56 9.98 -12.89 17.04
N PRO A 57 9.64 -13.88 17.89
CA PRO A 57 8.82 -13.64 19.07
C PRO A 57 9.44 -12.55 19.95
N LEU A 58 8.67 -11.48 20.18
CA LEU A 58 9.03 -10.49 21.18
C LEU A 58 8.56 -10.99 22.54
N GLU A 59 9.47 -11.35 23.41
CA GLU A 59 9.18 -11.65 24.80
C GLU A 59 8.39 -10.45 25.41
N ASP A 60 7.11 -10.60 25.67
CA ASP A 60 6.21 -9.62 26.30
C ASP A 60 5.97 -8.27 25.57
N GLY A 61 6.33 -8.07 24.31
CA GLY A 61 6.39 -6.71 23.78
C GLY A 61 5.69 -6.41 22.47
N GLY A 62 5.07 -7.37 21.77
CA GLY A 62 4.53 -7.15 20.42
C GLY A 62 3.50 -6.01 20.36
N GLN A 63 2.56 -6.01 21.28
CA GLN A 63 1.54 -4.95 21.37
C GLN A 63 2.16 -3.59 21.68
N LYS A 64 3.07 -3.53 22.66
CA LYS A 64 3.77 -2.30 23.02
C LYS A 64 4.68 -1.79 21.90
N ALA A 65 5.36 -2.71 21.20
CA ALA A 65 6.17 -2.35 20.04
C ALA A 65 5.32 -1.76 18.91
N LEU A 66 4.13 -2.33 18.65
CA LEU A 66 3.19 -1.79 17.68
C LEU A 66 2.69 -0.40 18.09
N GLU A 67 2.30 -0.20 19.34
CA GLU A 67 1.84 1.10 19.86
C GLU A 67 2.89 2.20 19.69
N ILE A 68 4.15 1.91 20.05
CA ILE A 68 5.27 2.82 19.85
C ILE A 68 5.47 3.12 18.36
N THR A 69 5.35 2.10 17.51
CA THR A 69 5.53 2.24 16.07
C THR A 69 4.41 3.07 15.46
N VAL A 70 3.16 2.85 15.86
CA VAL A 70 2.00 3.68 15.47
C VAL A 70 2.21 5.13 15.89
N HIS A 71 2.63 5.37 17.13
CA HIS A 71 2.90 6.74 17.61
C HIS A 71 3.99 7.42 16.75
N ARG A 72 5.07 6.72 16.42
CA ARG A 72 6.12 7.24 15.53
C ARG A 72 5.60 7.48 14.11
N LEU A 73 4.74 6.60 13.59
CA LEU A 73 4.13 6.77 12.27
C LEU A 73 3.24 8.01 12.24
N ARG A 74 2.40 8.24 13.24
CA ARG A 74 1.58 9.46 13.35
C ARG A 74 2.43 10.74 13.31
N ARG A 75 3.55 10.73 14.02
CA ARG A 75 4.51 11.86 13.98
C ARG A 75 5.12 12.04 12.60
N LEU A 76 5.46 10.98 11.89
CA LEU A 76 5.97 11.04 10.51
C LEU A 76 4.91 11.58 9.55
N LEU A 77 3.65 11.19 9.74
CA LEU A 77 2.52 11.64 8.93
C LEU A 77 2.02 13.04 9.33
N LEU A 78 2.62 13.65 10.35
CA LEU A 78 2.22 14.95 10.92
C LEU A 78 0.72 15.01 11.26
N SER A 79 0.13 13.87 11.63
CA SER A 79 -1.30 13.75 11.94
C SER A 79 -1.55 12.58 12.89
N ASP A 80 -2.13 12.88 14.05
CA ASP A 80 -2.52 11.85 15.02
C ASP A 80 -3.73 11.04 14.55
N ASP A 81 -4.58 11.63 13.72
CA ASP A 81 -5.80 11.01 13.18
C ASP A 81 -5.54 10.13 11.96
N ALA A 82 -4.36 10.27 11.32
CA ALA A 82 -4.04 9.50 10.12
C ALA A 82 -4.03 7.97 10.36
N VAL A 83 -3.68 7.56 11.57
CA VAL A 83 -3.67 6.14 11.96
C VAL A 83 -4.47 5.98 13.24
N ARG A 84 -5.59 5.25 13.18
CA ARG A 84 -6.44 4.96 14.34
C ARG A 84 -6.25 3.54 14.82
N VAL A 85 -6.28 3.36 16.13
CA VAL A 85 -6.24 2.04 16.76
C VAL A 85 -7.51 1.91 17.62
N THR A 86 -8.35 0.96 17.28
CA THR A 86 -9.60 0.66 17.98
C THR A 86 -9.79 -0.85 18.04
N ASP A 87 -10.10 -1.39 19.21
CA ASP A 87 -10.38 -2.82 19.41
C ASP A 87 -9.31 -3.75 18.83
N ARG A 88 -8.03 -3.41 19.05
CA ARG A 88 -6.87 -4.14 18.48
C ARG A 88 -6.88 -4.22 16.96
N ARG A 89 -7.45 -3.22 16.30
CA ARG A 89 -7.40 -3.03 14.85
C ARG A 89 -6.77 -1.69 14.53
N VAL A 90 -5.99 -1.66 13.46
CA VAL A 90 -5.31 -0.46 12.99
C VAL A 90 -5.93 -0.05 11.66
N THR A 91 -6.29 1.22 11.56
CA THR A 91 -6.86 1.80 10.34
C THR A 91 -6.04 3.01 9.92
N LEU A 92 -5.60 3.03 8.66
CA LEU A 92 -5.05 4.21 8.00
C LEU A 92 -6.23 4.99 7.38
N ASP A 93 -6.40 6.24 7.76
CA ASP A 93 -7.52 7.06 7.29
C ASP A 93 -7.32 7.49 5.83
N ALA A 94 -8.09 6.88 4.92
CA ALA A 94 -8.02 7.17 3.49
C ALA A 94 -8.48 8.58 3.11
N THR A 95 -9.10 9.32 4.02
CA THR A 95 -9.47 10.74 3.79
C THR A 95 -8.29 11.68 4.04
N LEU A 96 -7.32 11.21 4.84
CA LEU A 96 -6.12 11.95 5.21
C LEU A 96 -4.87 11.51 4.43
N ALA A 97 -4.93 10.33 3.81
CA ALA A 97 -3.83 9.75 3.03
C ALA A 97 -4.33 9.31 1.65
N TRP A 98 -3.83 9.92 0.60
CA TRP A 98 -4.04 9.43 -0.75
C TRP A 98 -3.01 8.34 -1.04
N VAL A 99 -3.49 7.17 -1.50
CA VAL A 99 -2.65 6.03 -1.85
C VAL A 99 -2.95 5.64 -3.30
N ASP A 100 -1.94 5.76 -4.16
CA ASP A 100 -2.00 5.44 -5.59
C ASP A 100 -2.40 3.98 -5.83
N ALA A 101 -1.82 3.05 -5.08
CA ALA A 101 -2.14 1.63 -5.16
C ALA A 101 -3.63 1.34 -4.87
N TRP A 102 -4.25 2.00 -3.90
CA TRP A 102 -5.68 1.84 -3.63
C TRP A 102 -6.54 2.45 -4.73
N THR A 103 -6.11 3.57 -5.30
CA THR A 103 -6.80 4.20 -6.43
C THR A 103 -6.73 3.29 -7.65
N LEU A 104 -5.54 2.76 -7.95
CA LEU A 104 -5.35 1.78 -9.01
C LEU A 104 -6.20 0.51 -8.78
N GLU A 105 -6.20 -0.06 -7.57
CA GLU A 105 -7.00 -1.25 -7.25
C GLU A 105 -8.49 -1.02 -7.45
N ARG A 106 -9.02 0.14 -7.04
CA ARG A 106 -10.43 0.51 -7.25
C ARG A 106 -10.76 0.63 -8.74
N MET A 107 -9.88 1.28 -9.50
CA MET A 107 -10.04 1.40 -10.96
C MET A 107 -10.02 0.03 -11.65
N LEU A 108 -9.02 -0.80 -11.31
CA LEU A 108 -8.92 -2.16 -11.84
C LEU A 108 -10.13 -3.02 -11.47
N ALA A 109 -10.64 -2.90 -10.26
CA ALA A 109 -11.84 -3.62 -9.81
C ALA A 109 -13.08 -3.18 -10.59
N ALA A 110 -13.25 -1.87 -10.81
CA ALA A 110 -14.36 -1.34 -11.59
C ALA A 110 -14.31 -1.78 -13.07
N LEU A 111 -13.11 -1.82 -13.66
CA LEU A 111 -12.92 -2.22 -15.07
C LEU A 111 -13.06 -3.73 -15.30
N VAL A 112 -12.70 -4.56 -14.33
CA VAL A 112 -12.84 -6.02 -14.43
C VAL A 112 -14.30 -6.46 -14.22
N GLY A 113 -15.14 -5.63 -13.59
CA GLY A 113 -16.51 -5.98 -13.20
C GLY A 113 -16.47 -6.96 -12.02
N THR A 114 -16.71 -6.49 -10.81
CA THR A 114 -16.85 -7.36 -9.64
C THR A 114 -18.33 -7.50 -9.31
N GLY A 115 -18.82 -8.75 -9.33
CA GLY A 115 -20.10 -9.06 -8.69
C GLY A 115 -21.37 -8.73 -9.47
N GLY A 116 -21.40 -8.91 -10.80
CA GLY A 116 -22.64 -8.82 -11.58
C GLY A 116 -23.03 -7.41 -12.06
N ALA A 117 -22.17 -6.42 -11.83
CA ALA A 117 -22.30 -5.14 -12.51
C ALA A 117 -22.01 -5.32 -14.01
N PRO A 118 -22.77 -4.64 -14.92
CA PRO A 118 -22.50 -4.71 -16.34
C PRO A 118 -21.05 -4.23 -16.60
N GLU A 119 -20.36 -4.95 -17.45
CA GLU A 119 -19.02 -4.55 -17.88
C GLU A 119 -19.07 -3.18 -18.57
N PRO A 120 -18.15 -2.26 -18.27
CA PRO A 120 -18.13 -0.95 -18.91
C PRO A 120 -18.03 -1.08 -20.44
N ALA A 121 -18.71 -0.18 -21.14
CA ALA A 121 -18.59 -0.07 -22.59
C ALA A 121 -17.12 0.22 -22.98
N ILE A 122 -16.72 -0.20 -24.17
CA ILE A 122 -15.33 -0.16 -24.63
C ILE A 122 -14.74 1.25 -24.65
N GLU A 123 -15.53 2.25 -25.09
CA GLU A 123 -15.12 3.66 -25.09
C GLU A 123 -14.77 4.17 -23.70
N GLY A 124 -15.54 3.76 -22.67
CA GLY A 124 -15.23 4.04 -21.28
C GLY A 124 -14.01 3.27 -20.76
N LEU A 125 -13.75 2.07 -21.33
CA LEU A 125 -12.62 1.25 -20.99
C LEU A 125 -11.30 1.87 -21.47
N GLU A 126 -11.26 2.43 -22.69
CA GLU A 126 -10.06 3.08 -23.24
C GLU A 126 -9.62 4.30 -22.42
N ALA A 127 -10.56 5.19 -22.11
CA ALA A 127 -10.26 6.37 -21.29
C ALA A 127 -9.78 6.00 -19.87
N ALA A 128 -10.42 4.99 -19.26
CA ALA A 128 -10.02 4.51 -17.95
C ALA A 128 -8.70 3.74 -17.99
N ALA A 129 -8.41 3.02 -19.09
CA ALA A 129 -7.14 2.33 -19.27
C ALA A 129 -5.98 3.30 -19.41
N ALA A 130 -6.12 4.41 -20.12
CA ALA A 130 -5.09 5.44 -20.20
C ALA A 130 -4.70 5.92 -18.79
N ARG A 131 -5.70 6.23 -17.95
CA ARG A 131 -5.47 6.63 -16.57
C ARG A 131 -4.84 5.54 -15.71
N MET A 132 -5.25 4.29 -15.94
CA MET A 132 -4.66 3.12 -15.28
C MET A 132 -3.17 2.97 -15.65
N PHE A 133 -2.81 3.14 -16.92
CA PHE A 133 -1.41 3.07 -17.35
C PHE A 133 -0.55 4.19 -16.75
N GLU A 134 -1.10 5.38 -16.56
CA GLU A 134 -0.42 6.48 -15.86
C GLU A 134 -0.12 6.14 -14.39
N LEU A 135 -1.06 5.45 -13.72
CA LEU A 135 -0.92 5.07 -12.30
C LEU A 135 -0.09 3.80 -12.10
N TYR A 136 -0.07 2.89 -13.09
CA TYR A 136 0.67 1.64 -13.00
C TYR A 136 2.14 1.86 -13.37
N GLY A 137 2.93 2.31 -12.40
CA GLY A 137 4.38 2.49 -12.57
C GLY A 137 5.21 1.20 -12.51
N GLY A 138 4.56 0.02 -12.42
CA GLY A 138 5.24 -1.27 -12.29
C GLY A 138 4.76 -2.07 -11.07
N GLU A 139 5.62 -2.96 -10.58
CA GLU A 139 5.31 -3.80 -9.44
C GLU A 139 5.19 -2.97 -8.15
N PHE A 140 4.16 -3.26 -7.35
CA PHE A 140 3.97 -2.59 -6.06
C PHE A 140 5.21 -2.75 -5.16
N LEU A 141 5.79 -1.64 -4.72
CA LEU A 141 7.01 -1.61 -3.91
C LEU A 141 8.16 -2.43 -4.53
N ALA A 142 8.43 -2.22 -5.84
CA ALA A 142 9.43 -2.97 -6.59
C ALA A 142 10.86 -2.90 -6.01
N GLY A 143 11.19 -1.84 -5.28
CA GLY A 143 12.49 -1.65 -4.62
C GLY A 143 12.62 -2.35 -3.26
N GLU A 144 11.54 -2.93 -2.73
CA GLU A 144 11.55 -3.58 -1.43
C GLU A 144 12.02 -5.03 -1.54
N PRO A 145 12.77 -5.52 -0.53
CA PRO A 145 13.07 -6.94 -0.41
C PRO A 145 11.79 -7.77 -0.44
N GLU A 146 11.85 -8.96 -1.05
CA GLU A 146 10.71 -9.87 -1.05
C GLU A 146 10.27 -10.19 0.38
N ALA A 147 9.02 -9.85 0.68
CA ALA A 147 8.39 -10.21 1.93
C ALA A 147 7.09 -10.98 1.63
N PRO A 148 6.78 -12.05 2.38
CA PRO A 148 5.61 -12.89 2.11
C PRO A 148 4.28 -12.12 2.02
N TRP A 149 4.15 -11.02 2.75
CA TRP A 149 2.95 -10.18 2.75
C TRP A 149 2.81 -9.30 1.50
N LEU A 150 3.89 -9.09 0.73
CA LEU A 150 3.85 -8.34 -0.55
C LEU A 150 3.28 -9.19 -1.69
N ILE A 151 3.49 -10.50 -1.66
CA ILE A 151 3.11 -11.41 -2.75
C ILE A 151 1.61 -11.32 -3.09
N PRO A 152 0.67 -11.38 -2.12
CA PRO A 152 -0.75 -11.33 -2.43
C PRO A 152 -1.19 -10.05 -3.13
N ILE A 153 -0.71 -8.89 -2.69
CA ILE A 153 -1.06 -7.61 -3.32
C ILE A 153 -0.45 -7.46 -4.71
N ARG A 154 0.82 -7.85 -4.88
CA ARG A 154 1.50 -7.85 -6.18
C ARG A 154 0.74 -8.70 -7.19
N ASN A 155 0.42 -9.94 -6.83
CA ASN A 155 -0.33 -10.85 -7.69
C ASN A 155 -1.74 -10.33 -8.00
N ARG A 156 -2.41 -9.73 -7.03
CA ARG A 156 -3.75 -9.17 -7.21
C ARG A 156 -3.77 -8.00 -8.20
N ILE A 157 -2.83 -7.05 -8.04
CA ILE A 157 -2.71 -5.90 -8.93
C ILE A 157 -2.30 -6.36 -10.33
N ALA A 158 -1.24 -7.15 -10.45
CA ALA A 158 -0.74 -7.65 -11.72
C ALA A 158 -1.80 -8.48 -12.47
N GLY A 159 -2.49 -9.39 -11.79
CA GLY A 159 -3.50 -10.22 -12.42
C GLY A 159 -4.74 -9.44 -12.89
N ARG A 160 -5.14 -8.39 -12.18
CA ARG A 160 -6.21 -7.49 -12.65
C ARG A 160 -5.75 -6.65 -13.83
N PHE A 161 -4.55 -6.10 -13.75
CA PHE A 161 -3.94 -5.32 -14.83
C PHE A 161 -3.85 -6.15 -16.12
N GLN A 162 -3.29 -7.35 -16.06
CA GLN A 162 -3.20 -8.26 -17.21
C GLN A 162 -4.56 -8.54 -17.85
N ARG A 163 -5.61 -8.77 -17.05
CA ARG A 163 -6.97 -8.99 -17.59
C ARG A 163 -7.48 -7.79 -18.38
N ILE A 164 -7.22 -6.57 -17.93
CA ILE A 164 -7.61 -5.36 -18.66
C ILE A 164 -6.83 -5.25 -19.97
N VAL A 165 -5.51 -5.46 -19.93
CA VAL A 165 -4.66 -5.42 -21.14
C VAL A 165 -5.11 -6.44 -22.18
N LEU A 166 -5.37 -7.69 -21.75
CA LEU A 166 -5.87 -8.74 -22.64
C LEU A 166 -7.24 -8.39 -23.25
N ARG A 167 -8.13 -7.81 -22.44
CA ARG A 167 -9.45 -7.37 -22.91
C ARG A 167 -9.35 -6.24 -23.94
N LEU A 168 -8.48 -5.26 -23.72
CA LEU A 168 -8.21 -4.21 -24.70
C LEU A 168 -7.61 -4.79 -25.99
N GLY A 169 -6.60 -5.67 -25.86
CA GLY A 169 -5.93 -6.28 -27.01
C GLY A 169 -6.83 -7.21 -27.84
N ALA A 170 -7.86 -7.80 -27.25
CA ALA A 170 -8.83 -8.62 -27.98
C ALA A 170 -9.80 -7.78 -28.85
N HIS A 171 -9.77 -6.46 -28.70
CA HIS A 171 -10.67 -5.53 -29.35
C HIS A 171 -10.03 -4.79 -30.52
N TRP A 172 -8.70 -4.87 -30.63
CA TRP A 172 -7.89 -4.34 -31.72
C TRP A 172 -7.55 -5.44 -32.74
#